data_402ec7e8fa9385a0bd67fcb2175a9d2d
#
_entry.id   402ec7e8fa9385a0bd67fcb2175a9d2d
#
_cell.length_a   1.000
_cell.length_b   1.000
_cell.length_c   1.000
_cell.angle_alpha   90.00
_cell.angle_beta   90.00
_cell.angle_gamma   90.00
#
_symmetry.space_group_name_H-M   'P 1'
#
loop_
_entity.id
_entity.type
_entity.pdbx_description
1 polymer ?
#
loop_
_entity_poly.entity_id
_entity_poly.type
_entity_poly.pdbx_seq_one_letter_code
_entity_poly.pdbx_strand_id
1 'polypeptide(L)'
;MTEDYFEGYDKWPDFIQTYIFPGGELASDQLFIDEANKFDLENIKTTNFAKSYAKTLETWYENFQIAWSDIEKMGFDAKFKRTWDMYLAYCRAGFLNGQLEVSQYLLKVK
;
A
#
# COMPACT_ATOMS: atom_id res chain seq x y z
N MET A 1 3.27 -3.09 6.03
CA MET A 1 4.11 -2.00 6.62
C MET A 1 5.15 -2.60 7.54
N THR A 2 6.38 -2.11 7.50
CA THR A 2 7.44 -2.59 8.41
C THR A 2 7.17 -2.15 9.85
N GLU A 3 7.69 -2.91 10.82
CA GLU A 3 7.48 -2.62 12.24
C GLU A 3 8.05 -1.24 12.62
N ASP A 4 9.25 -0.91 12.14
CA ASP A 4 9.92 0.36 12.44
C ASP A 4 9.10 1.58 12.00
N TYR A 5 8.46 1.49 10.83
CA TYR A 5 7.63 2.56 10.32
C TYR A 5 6.27 2.60 11.03
N PHE A 6 5.74 1.45 11.40
CA PHE A 6 4.44 1.31 12.06
C PHE A 6 4.36 2.04 13.39
N GLU A 7 5.44 2.08 14.16
CA GLU A 7 5.49 2.76 15.47
C GLU A 7 5.10 4.23 15.41
N GLY A 8 5.34 4.90 14.28
CA GLY A 8 4.98 6.31 14.11
C GLY A 8 3.75 6.55 13.24
N TYR A 9 3.26 5.50 12.59
CA TYR A 9 2.24 5.62 11.55
C TYR A 9 0.90 6.16 12.05
N ASP A 10 0.45 5.73 13.20
CA ASP A 10 -0.84 6.10 13.76
C ASP A 10 -0.86 7.49 14.42
N LYS A 11 0.30 8.11 14.59
CA LYS A 11 0.43 9.43 15.24
C LYS A 11 0.17 10.60 14.29
N TRP A 12 0.45 10.42 13.01
CA TRP A 12 0.37 11.49 12.03
C TRP A 12 -0.28 10.98 10.74
N PRO A 13 -1.37 11.62 10.26
CA PRO A 13 -1.94 11.26 8.98
C PRO A 13 -0.94 11.56 7.85
N ASP A 14 -0.76 10.60 6.94
CA ASP A 14 0.06 10.79 5.76
C ASP A 14 -0.78 11.21 4.55
N PHE A 15 -0.11 11.35 3.39
CA PHE A 15 -0.77 11.70 2.14
C PHE A 15 -1.87 10.71 1.75
N ILE A 16 -1.62 9.41 1.93
CA ILE A 16 -2.56 8.34 1.56
C ILE A 16 -3.82 8.41 2.41
N GLN A 17 -3.67 8.56 3.72
CA GLN A 17 -4.81 8.66 4.64
C GLN A 17 -5.61 9.93 4.41
N THR A 18 -4.96 11.01 3.99
CA THR A 18 -5.60 12.30 3.81
C THR A 18 -6.34 12.42 2.47
N TYR A 19 -5.72 11.97 1.37
CA TYR A 19 -6.20 12.27 0.03
C TYR A 19 -6.69 11.06 -0.77
N ILE A 20 -6.24 9.86 -0.46
CA ILE A 20 -6.54 8.65 -1.25
C ILE A 20 -7.53 7.75 -0.54
N PHE A 21 -7.24 7.35 0.69
CA PHE A 21 -8.07 6.46 1.50
C PHE A 21 -8.34 7.08 2.87
N PRO A 22 -9.23 8.10 2.95
CA PRO A 22 -9.56 8.72 4.24
C PRO A 22 -10.08 7.68 5.23
N GLY A 23 -9.48 7.66 6.43
CA GLY A 23 -9.82 6.69 7.47
C GLY A 23 -9.16 5.33 7.31
N GLY A 24 -8.35 5.14 6.26
CA GLY A 24 -7.60 3.90 6.05
C GLY A 24 -6.46 3.75 7.04
N GLU A 25 -6.18 2.51 7.41
CA GLU A 25 -5.06 2.14 8.28
C GLU A 25 -4.36 0.91 7.71
N LEU A 26 -3.02 0.93 7.74
CA LEU A 26 -2.22 -0.21 7.35
C LEU A 26 -1.78 -0.98 8.61
N ALA A 27 -1.61 -2.28 8.46
CA ALA A 27 -1.12 -3.14 9.53
C ALA A 27 0.34 -3.52 9.29
N SER A 28 1.07 -3.78 10.37
CA SER A 28 2.34 -4.50 10.30
C SER A 28 2.08 -6.01 10.24
N ASP A 29 3.10 -6.77 9.84
CA ASP A 29 3.01 -8.24 9.85
C ASP A 29 2.68 -8.77 11.24
N GLN A 30 3.33 -8.21 12.27
CA GLN A 30 3.11 -8.66 13.65
C GLN A 30 1.68 -8.38 14.11
N LEU A 31 1.14 -7.20 13.82
CA LEU A 31 -0.24 -6.89 14.16
C LEU A 31 -1.22 -7.87 13.50
N PHE A 32 -1.03 -8.15 12.22
CA PHE A 32 -1.87 -9.08 11.47
C PHE A 32 -1.82 -10.49 12.08
N ILE A 33 -0.63 -10.98 12.40
CA ILE A 33 -0.43 -12.31 13.01
C ILE A 33 -1.06 -12.38 14.40
N ASP A 34 -0.89 -11.34 15.21
CA ASP A 34 -1.47 -11.28 16.55
C ASP A 34 -3.00 -11.30 16.50
N GLU A 35 -3.59 -10.56 15.57
CA GLU A 35 -5.04 -10.58 15.40
C GLU A 35 -5.54 -11.94 14.91
N ALA A 36 -4.85 -12.56 13.96
CA ALA A 36 -5.19 -13.91 13.47
C ALA A 36 -5.18 -14.94 14.61
N ASN A 37 -4.20 -14.85 15.50
CA ASN A 37 -4.10 -15.76 16.64
C ASN A 37 -5.30 -15.66 17.61
N LYS A 38 -5.91 -14.50 17.72
CA LYS A 38 -7.12 -14.30 18.56
C LYS A 38 -8.33 -15.08 18.03
N PHE A 39 -8.32 -15.45 16.75
CA PHE A 39 -9.39 -16.19 16.08
C PHE A 39 -9.01 -17.64 15.78
N ASP A 40 -8.08 -18.18 16.53
CA ASP A 40 -7.60 -19.57 16.38
C ASP A 40 -6.99 -19.88 15.00
N LEU A 41 -6.34 -18.86 14.41
CA LEU A 41 -5.60 -19.00 13.17
C LEU A 41 -4.11 -18.86 13.44
N GLU A 42 -3.34 -19.85 13.00
CA GLU A 42 -1.89 -19.86 13.13
C GLU A 42 -1.23 -19.47 11.81
N ASN A 43 -0.29 -18.54 11.85
CA ASN A 43 0.48 -18.19 10.67
C ASN A 43 1.57 -19.24 10.42
N ILE A 44 1.46 -19.95 9.32
CA ILE A 44 2.42 -20.98 8.93
C ILE A 44 3.58 -20.40 8.12
N LYS A 45 3.28 -19.41 7.27
CA LYS A 45 4.27 -18.81 6.38
C LYS A 45 3.87 -17.40 5.99
N THR A 46 4.85 -16.49 5.97
CA THR A 46 4.71 -15.15 5.43
C THR A 46 5.68 -14.99 4.26
N THR A 47 5.16 -14.51 3.12
CA THR A 47 5.99 -14.20 1.94
C THR A 47 5.83 -12.74 1.61
N ASN A 48 6.95 -12.02 1.47
CA ASN A 48 6.99 -10.59 1.21
C ASN A 48 7.38 -10.28 -0.23
N PHE A 49 6.69 -9.32 -0.86
CA PHE A 49 6.87 -8.95 -2.27
C PHE A 49 7.19 -7.45 -2.47
N ALA A 50 7.74 -6.76 -1.48
CA ALA A 50 7.92 -5.30 -1.53
C ALA A 50 8.57 -4.81 -2.83
N LYS A 51 9.70 -5.40 -3.23
CA LYS A 51 10.43 -4.98 -4.45
C LYS A 51 9.65 -5.29 -5.71
N SER A 52 9.01 -6.45 -5.79
CA SER A 52 8.17 -6.82 -6.92
C SER A 52 6.97 -5.89 -7.06
N TYR A 53 6.39 -5.48 -5.93
CA TYR A 53 5.26 -4.56 -5.94
C TYR A 53 5.67 -3.14 -6.34
N ALA A 54 6.88 -2.70 -5.99
CA ALA A 54 7.42 -1.43 -6.49
C ALA A 54 7.46 -1.43 -8.03
N LYS A 55 7.82 -2.54 -8.65
CA LYS A 55 7.79 -2.70 -10.11
C LYS A 55 6.36 -2.66 -10.66
N THR A 56 5.41 -3.26 -9.96
CA THR A 56 3.99 -3.19 -10.32
C THR A 56 3.50 -1.74 -10.34
N LEU A 57 3.85 -0.95 -9.33
CA LEU A 57 3.46 0.45 -9.25
C LEU A 57 4.09 1.30 -10.35
N GLU A 58 5.33 1.01 -10.74
CA GLU A 58 5.99 1.63 -11.89
C GLU A 58 5.19 1.37 -13.18
N THR A 59 4.78 0.14 -13.39
CA THR A 59 3.97 -0.24 -14.54
C THR A 59 2.61 0.46 -14.53
N TRP A 60 1.95 0.54 -13.38
CA TRP A 60 0.69 1.26 -13.23
C TRP A 60 0.84 2.75 -13.54
N TYR A 61 1.93 3.35 -13.10
CA TYR A 61 2.23 4.76 -13.40
C TYR A 61 2.37 4.98 -14.90
N GLU A 62 3.15 4.15 -15.58
CA GLU A 62 3.34 4.22 -17.04
C GLU A 62 2.00 4.06 -17.78
N ASN A 63 1.21 3.05 -17.42
CA ASN A 63 -0.10 2.80 -18.01
C ASN A 63 -1.07 3.96 -17.77
N PHE A 64 -1.02 4.57 -16.60
CA PHE A 64 -1.83 5.73 -16.27
C PHE A 64 -1.47 6.94 -17.15
N GLN A 65 -0.17 7.19 -17.39
CA GLN A 65 0.26 8.26 -18.29
C GLN A 65 -0.25 8.03 -19.72
N ILE A 66 -0.14 6.81 -20.21
CA ILE A 66 -0.61 6.43 -21.55
C ILE A 66 -2.13 6.62 -21.68
N ALA A 67 -2.87 6.24 -20.66
CA ALA A 67 -4.33 6.29 -20.65
C ALA A 67 -4.90 7.67 -20.29
N TRP A 68 -4.08 8.64 -19.90
CA TRP A 68 -4.56 9.90 -19.36
C TRP A 68 -5.52 10.65 -20.29
N SER A 69 -5.25 10.68 -21.60
CA SER A 69 -6.11 11.33 -22.58
C SER A 69 -7.55 10.79 -22.53
N ASP A 70 -7.71 9.48 -22.40
CA ASP A 70 -9.04 8.85 -22.29
C ASP A 70 -9.68 9.11 -20.92
N ILE A 71 -8.88 9.11 -19.88
CA ILE A 71 -9.34 9.39 -18.50
C ILE A 71 -9.84 10.83 -18.40
N GLU A 72 -9.12 11.78 -18.98
CA GLU A 72 -9.52 13.19 -19.00
C GLU A 72 -10.88 13.38 -19.67
N LYS A 73 -11.14 12.67 -20.77
CA LYS A 73 -12.42 12.68 -21.46
C LYS A 73 -13.58 12.16 -20.62
N MET A 74 -13.30 11.38 -19.59
CA MET A 74 -14.28 10.87 -18.64
C MET A 74 -14.67 11.91 -17.58
N GLY A 75 -14.05 13.08 -17.56
CA GLY A 75 -14.36 14.17 -16.64
C GLY A 75 -13.36 14.36 -15.50
N PHE A 76 -12.26 13.62 -15.48
CA PHE A 76 -11.21 13.81 -14.49
C PHE A 76 -10.31 14.97 -14.90
N ASP A 77 -9.90 15.80 -13.93
CA ASP A 77 -9.15 17.02 -14.17
C ASP A 77 -7.63 16.89 -13.87
N ALA A 78 -6.90 17.98 -14.11
CA ALA A 78 -5.47 18.02 -13.86
C ALA A 78 -5.12 17.85 -12.37
N LYS A 79 -5.99 18.27 -11.45
CA LYS A 79 -5.80 18.10 -10.02
C LYS A 79 -5.85 16.60 -9.66
N PHE A 80 -6.80 15.87 -10.21
CA PHE A 80 -6.89 14.42 -10.06
C PHE A 80 -5.61 13.75 -10.57
N LYS A 81 -5.13 14.15 -11.76
CA LYS A 81 -3.89 13.59 -12.32
C LYS A 81 -2.71 13.77 -11.38
N ARG A 82 -2.50 15.00 -10.87
CA ARG A 82 -1.41 15.28 -9.94
C ARG A 82 -1.51 14.44 -8.66
N THR A 83 -2.72 14.31 -8.13
CA THR A 83 -2.97 13.50 -6.94
C THR A 83 -2.64 12.04 -7.17
N TRP A 84 -3.07 11.49 -8.31
CA TRP A 84 -2.84 10.09 -8.64
C TRP A 84 -1.38 9.79 -8.98
N ASP A 85 -0.73 10.69 -9.71
CA ASP A 85 0.71 10.60 -9.96
C ASP A 85 1.50 10.57 -8.64
N MET A 86 1.15 11.42 -7.71
CA MET A 86 1.78 11.46 -6.38
C MET A 86 1.52 10.19 -5.58
N TYR A 87 0.29 9.66 -5.63
CA TYR A 87 -0.07 8.41 -4.97
C TYR A 87 0.81 7.26 -5.45
N LEU A 88 0.91 7.06 -6.74
CA LEU A 88 1.69 5.95 -7.32
C LEU A 88 3.18 6.09 -7.01
N ALA A 89 3.74 7.30 -7.14
CA ALA A 89 5.14 7.56 -6.85
C ALA A 89 5.46 7.42 -5.36
N TYR A 90 4.59 7.92 -4.49
CA TYR A 90 4.74 7.85 -3.04
C TYR A 90 4.76 6.39 -2.55
N CYS A 91 3.81 5.58 -3.01
CA CYS A 91 3.76 4.16 -2.65
C CYS A 91 4.97 3.40 -3.18
N ARG A 92 5.37 3.65 -4.43
CA ARG A 92 6.56 3.03 -5.00
C ARG A 92 7.81 3.33 -4.18
N ALA A 93 8.01 4.58 -3.79
CA ALA A 93 9.12 4.97 -2.93
C ALA A 93 9.09 4.24 -1.57
N GLY A 94 7.91 4.10 -0.98
CA GLY A 94 7.72 3.38 0.29
C GLY A 94 8.13 1.91 0.19
N PHE A 95 7.82 1.23 -0.92
CA PHE A 95 8.24 -0.16 -1.14
C PHE A 95 9.74 -0.27 -1.43
N LEU A 96 10.32 0.69 -2.16
CA LEU A 96 11.74 0.66 -2.48
C LEU A 96 12.64 0.94 -1.28
N ASN A 97 12.21 1.82 -0.37
CA ASN A 97 13.02 2.20 0.80
C ASN A 97 12.77 1.34 2.05
N GLY A 98 11.90 0.33 1.95
CA GLY A 98 11.64 -0.61 3.04
C GLY A 98 10.64 -0.15 4.09
N GLN A 99 9.90 0.93 3.87
CA GLN A 99 8.84 1.37 4.78
C GLN A 99 7.55 0.58 4.59
N LEU A 100 7.24 0.18 3.37
CA LEU A 100 6.04 -0.57 3.02
C LEU A 100 6.38 -1.98 2.56
N GLU A 101 5.47 -2.90 2.84
CA GLU A 101 5.54 -4.29 2.42
C GLU A 101 4.19 -4.74 1.88
N VAL A 102 4.23 -5.68 0.93
CA VAL A 102 3.07 -6.48 0.53
C VAL A 102 3.39 -7.92 0.92
N SER A 103 2.54 -8.51 1.74
CA SER A 103 2.77 -9.83 2.28
C SER A 103 1.59 -10.76 1.98
N GLN A 104 1.91 -12.04 1.75
CA GLN A 104 0.94 -13.12 1.75
C GLN A 104 1.14 -13.95 3.00
N TYR A 105 0.04 -14.27 3.67
CA TYR A 105 0.05 -15.06 4.90
C TYR A 105 -0.66 -16.38 4.65
N LEU A 106 0.02 -17.47 4.94
CA LEU A 106 -0.60 -18.80 4.95
C LEU A 106 -1.07 -19.10 6.37
N LEU A 107 -2.38 -19.09 6.57
CA LEU A 107 -2.98 -19.32 7.88
C LEU A 107 -3.58 -20.73 7.93
N LYS A 108 -3.49 -21.34 9.11
CA LYS A 108 -4.06 -22.65 9.40
C LYS A 108 -4.92 -22.54 10.65
N VAL A 109 -6.07 -23.21 10.65
CA VAL A 109 -6.91 -23.36 11.85
C VAL A 109 -6.16 -24.22 12.88
N LYS A 110 -6.06 -23.71 14.08
CA LYS A 110 -5.41 -24.43 15.20
C LYS A 110 -6.16 -25.68 15.62
#